data_8f5052eac1358fa2d2a6137caccf954f
#
_entry.id   8f5052eac1358fa2d2a6137caccf954f
#
_cell.length_a   1.000
_cell.length_b   1.000
_cell.length_c   1.000
_cell.angle_alpha   90.00
_cell.angle_beta   90.00
_cell.angle_gamma   90.00
#
_symmetry.space_group_name_H-M   'P 1'
#
loop_
_entity.id
_entity.type
_entity.pdbx_description
1 polymer ?
#
loop_
_entity_poly.entity_id
_entity_poly.type
_entity_poly.pdbx_seq_one_letter_code
_entity_poly.pdbx_strand_id
1 'polypeptide(L)'
;MTLFRLAGPVGHYPVHRTASQSVLIMPGLGMSADSWFPSPEYGEPMPLQLYEAGYDVWLGNNRGTFHSLKHVTHDHEKDAEYYWNWSFAEMGTHDIPAMLKLIKYTIQQDVEDPHILHTDKIVYIGYDQGATELLYGLSYMEDSFYKNYLRGAILMAPCTKMNILEGTIGYHYYNDLNDKLDMIGLHGLHGLNWEQFKPEVCAHLAKQWCE
;
A
#
# COMPACT_ATOMS: atom_id res chain seq x y z
N MET A 1 3.29 0.75 -10.57
CA MET A 1 2.36 0.77 -9.42
C MET A 1 0.99 1.17 -9.90
N THR A 2 -0.06 0.69 -9.24
CA THR A 2 -1.45 1.00 -9.58
C THR A 2 -2.08 1.83 -8.46
N LEU A 3 -2.75 2.88 -8.86
CA LEU A 3 -3.48 3.77 -7.97
C LEU A 3 -4.94 3.79 -8.45
N PHE A 4 -5.87 3.52 -7.56
CA PHE A 4 -7.30 3.60 -7.86
C PHE A 4 -7.87 4.92 -7.34
N ARG A 5 -8.85 5.49 -8.05
CA ARG A 5 -9.63 6.63 -7.62
C ARG A 5 -11.10 6.27 -7.59
N LEU A 6 -11.80 6.57 -6.53
CA LEU A 6 -13.25 6.39 -6.47
C LEU A 6 -13.93 7.45 -7.34
N ALA A 7 -14.54 6.99 -8.43
CA ALA A 7 -15.10 7.87 -9.45
C ALA A 7 -16.60 8.12 -9.29
N GLY A 8 -17.27 7.40 -8.41
CA GLY A 8 -18.71 7.46 -8.22
C GLY A 8 -19.50 6.32 -8.88
N PRO A 9 -20.82 6.38 -8.84
CA PRO A 9 -21.68 5.34 -9.42
C PRO A 9 -21.45 5.18 -10.93
N VAL A 10 -21.57 3.94 -11.42
CA VAL A 10 -21.39 3.64 -12.84
C VAL A 10 -22.33 4.49 -13.69
N GLY A 11 -21.77 5.17 -14.69
CA GLY A 11 -22.52 6.05 -15.60
C GLY A 11 -22.61 7.52 -15.17
N HIS A 12 -22.06 7.91 -14.05
CA HIS A 12 -22.00 9.29 -13.57
C HIS A 12 -20.54 9.79 -13.53
N TYR A 13 -19.93 9.97 -14.67
CA TYR A 13 -18.60 10.56 -14.82
C TYR A 13 -18.68 11.98 -15.39
N PRO A 14 -17.85 12.89 -14.91
CA PRO A 14 -17.20 12.96 -13.61
C PRO A 14 -18.14 13.59 -12.57
N VAL A 15 -18.02 13.22 -11.32
CA VAL A 15 -18.63 14.00 -10.24
C VAL A 15 -17.85 15.30 -10.14
N HIS A 16 -18.36 16.38 -10.72
CA HIS A 16 -17.84 17.72 -10.50
C HIS A 16 -18.03 18.09 -9.02
N ARG A 17 -16.98 17.88 -8.25
CA ARG A 17 -16.98 18.26 -6.83
C ARG A 17 -16.49 19.68 -6.70
N THR A 18 -17.30 20.52 -6.14
CA THR A 18 -17.04 21.97 -6.00
C THR A 18 -15.92 22.31 -5.03
N ALA A 19 -15.55 21.42 -4.14
CA ALA A 19 -14.33 21.49 -3.33
C ALA A 19 -14.11 20.11 -2.72
N SER A 20 -13.08 19.40 -3.13
CA SER A 20 -12.76 18.11 -2.54
C SER A 20 -11.35 18.09 -2.00
N GLN A 21 -11.23 17.69 -0.74
CA GLN A 21 -9.95 17.34 -0.15
C GLN A 21 -9.57 15.95 -0.64
N SER A 22 -8.43 15.82 -1.33
CA SER A 22 -7.92 14.51 -1.73
C SER A 22 -7.34 13.75 -0.55
N VAL A 23 -7.64 12.46 -0.54
CA VAL A 23 -7.18 11.51 0.48
C VAL A 23 -6.52 10.33 -0.22
N LEU A 24 -5.26 10.03 0.15
CA LEU A 24 -4.57 8.80 -0.25
C LEU A 24 -4.61 7.80 0.89
N ILE A 25 -5.15 6.62 0.62
CA ILE A 25 -5.28 5.53 1.60
C ILE A 25 -4.31 4.41 1.20
N MET A 26 -3.42 4.03 2.14
CA MET A 26 -2.40 3.00 1.93
C MET A 26 -2.64 1.79 2.80
N PRO A 27 -2.61 0.57 2.23
CA PRO A 27 -2.84 -0.67 2.95
C PRO A 27 -1.61 -1.11 3.77
N GLY A 28 -1.80 -2.14 4.60
CA GLY A 28 -0.75 -2.79 5.37
C GLY A 28 0.04 -3.85 4.60
N LEU A 29 0.94 -4.52 5.32
CA LEU A 29 1.78 -5.60 4.80
C LEU A 29 0.90 -6.74 4.26
N GLY A 30 1.22 -7.21 3.05
CA GLY A 30 0.47 -8.28 2.38
C GLY A 30 -0.94 -7.90 1.93
N MET A 31 -1.30 -6.63 2.05
CA MET A 31 -2.62 -6.10 1.67
C MET A 31 -2.55 -5.33 0.35
N SER A 32 -3.72 -5.11 -0.25
CA SER A 32 -3.93 -4.26 -1.42
C SER A 32 -5.09 -3.29 -1.16
N ALA A 33 -5.39 -2.45 -2.15
CA ALA A 33 -6.56 -1.56 -2.09
C ALA A 33 -7.87 -2.29 -1.80
N ASP A 34 -8.00 -3.55 -2.23
CA ASP A 34 -9.20 -4.38 -2.00
C ASP A 34 -9.46 -4.63 -0.50
N SER A 35 -8.42 -4.64 0.32
CA SER A 35 -8.53 -4.88 1.76
C SER A 35 -9.35 -3.81 2.50
N TRP A 36 -9.56 -2.66 1.87
CA TRP A 36 -10.39 -1.58 2.39
C TRP A 36 -11.89 -1.78 2.16
N PHE A 37 -12.26 -2.85 1.44
CA PHE A 37 -13.65 -3.20 1.15
C PHE A 37 -14.00 -4.57 1.77
N PRO A 38 -14.11 -4.63 3.11
CA PRO A 38 -14.50 -5.86 3.79
C PRO A 38 -15.92 -6.29 3.41
N SER A 39 -16.30 -7.50 3.82
CA SER A 39 -17.66 -8.00 3.64
C SER A 39 -18.70 -7.01 4.19
N PRO A 40 -19.86 -6.83 3.51
CA PRO A 40 -20.91 -5.88 3.90
C PRO A 40 -21.43 -6.07 5.33
N GLU A 41 -21.27 -7.23 5.91
CA GLU A 41 -21.64 -7.52 7.31
C GLU A 41 -20.86 -6.70 8.35
N TYR A 42 -19.68 -6.17 7.98
CA TYR A 42 -18.85 -5.30 8.83
C TYR A 42 -19.20 -3.80 8.69
N GLY A 43 -20.25 -3.49 7.95
CA GLY A 43 -20.70 -2.12 7.72
C GLY A 43 -20.09 -1.51 6.45
N GLU A 44 -20.32 -0.21 6.29
CA GLU A 44 -19.87 0.50 5.12
C GLU A 44 -18.35 0.74 5.16
N PRO A 45 -17.61 0.40 4.09
CA PRO A 45 -16.18 0.60 4.00
C PRO A 45 -15.76 2.07 4.16
N MET A 46 -14.69 2.33 4.93
CA MET A 46 -14.18 3.67 5.16
C MET A 46 -13.94 4.48 3.87
N PRO A 47 -13.39 3.91 2.77
CA PRO A 47 -13.25 4.67 1.53
C PRO A 47 -14.58 5.18 0.96
N LEU A 48 -15.66 4.41 1.09
CA LEU A 48 -16.99 4.83 0.63
C LEU A 48 -17.56 5.93 1.54
N GLN A 49 -17.43 5.80 2.85
CA GLN A 49 -17.84 6.84 3.79
C GLN A 49 -17.12 8.18 3.52
N LEU A 50 -15.81 8.13 3.26
CA LEU A 50 -15.06 9.33 2.88
C LEU A 50 -15.52 9.89 1.54
N TYR A 51 -15.80 9.01 0.57
CA TYR A 51 -16.33 9.40 -0.73
C TYR A 51 -17.68 10.11 -0.59
N GLU A 52 -18.61 9.55 0.19
CA GLU A 52 -19.93 10.13 0.46
C GLU A 52 -19.86 11.45 1.22
N ALA A 53 -18.86 11.57 2.13
CA ALA A 53 -18.56 12.82 2.81
C ALA A 53 -17.94 13.90 1.91
N GLY A 54 -17.72 13.62 0.62
CA GLY A 54 -17.26 14.60 -0.37
C GLY A 54 -15.76 14.61 -0.61
N TYR A 55 -14.99 13.70 -0.05
CA TYR A 55 -13.54 13.58 -0.32
C TYR A 55 -13.27 12.97 -1.69
N ASP A 56 -12.15 13.37 -2.29
CA ASP A 56 -11.58 12.73 -3.48
C ASP A 56 -10.66 11.59 -3.03
N VAL A 57 -11.16 10.36 -3.10
CA VAL A 57 -10.53 9.19 -2.46
C VAL A 57 -9.68 8.41 -3.44
N TRP A 58 -8.42 8.22 -3.08
CA TRP A 58 -7.42 7.47 -3.80
C TRP A 58 -6.92 6.29 -2.96
N LEU A 59 -6.77 5.14 -3.59
CA LEU A 59 -6.34 3.89 -2.96
C LEU A 59 -5.04 3.44 -3.59
N GLY A 60 -3.98 3.40 -2.79
CA GLY A 60 -2.65 3.00 -3.23
C GLY A 60 -2.46 1.49 -3.22
N ASN A 61 -1.60 1.03 -4.11
CA ASN A 61 -1.09 -0.33 -4.15
C ASN A 61 0.42 -0.27 -4.26
N ASN A 62 1.11 -0.72 -3.22
CA ASN A 62 2.56 -0.79 -3.20
C ASN A 62 3.11 -1.71 -4.28
N ARG A 63 4.38 -1.52 -4.65
CA ARG A 63 5.11 -2.46 -5.50
C ARG A 63 4.98 -3.88 -4.96
N GLY A 64 4.91 -4.86 -5.84
CA GLY A 64 4.78 -6.27 -5.47
C GLY A 64 3.37 -6.71 -5.05
N THR A 65 2.39 -5.81 -4.86
CA THR A 65 1.00 -6.23 -4.66
C THR A 65 0.39 -6.73 -5.97
N PHE A 66 -0.68 -7.52 -5.91
CA PHE A 66 -1.36 -8.09 -7.07
C PHE A 66 -1.65 -7.05 -8.17
N HIS A 67 -2.05 -5.85 -7.80
CA HIS A 67 -2.33 -4.76 -8.75
C HIS A 67 -1.07 -4.05 -9.25
N SER A 68 0.11 -4.28 -8.65
CA SER A 68 1.35 -3.54 -8.91
C SER A 68 2.54 -4.46 -9.19
N LEU A 69 2.31 -5.61 -9.86
CA LEU A 69 3.35 -6.56 -10.23
C LEU A 69 4.19 -6.13 -11.45
N LYS A 70 3.68 -5.21 -12.29
CA LYS A 70 4.42 -4.79 -13.49
C LYS A 70 5.65 -3.97 -13.13
N HIS A 71 6.80 -4.36 -13.68
CA HIS A 71 8.07 -3.65 -13.62
C HIS A 71 8.58 -3.29 -15.01
N VAL A 72 9.42 -2.26 -15.12
CA VAL A 72 9.90 -1.77 -16.43
C VAL A 72 10.90 -2.73 -17.06
N THR A 73 11.74 -3.38 -16.26
CA THR A 73 12.89 -4.18 -16.73
C THR A 73 12.90 -5.61 -16.19
N HIS A 74 12.23 -5.90 -15.08
CA HIS A 74 12.27 -7.20 -14.43
C HIS A 74 10.89 -7.86 -14.43
N ASP A 75 10.90 -9.18 -14.54
CA ASP A 75 9.73 -10.03 -14.40
C ASP A 75 9.72 -10.63 -12.98
N HIS A 76 8.57 -10.57 -12.31
CA HIS A 76 8.47 -11.00 -10.91
C HIS A 76 8.66 -12.51 -10.68
N GLU A 77 8.57 -13.32 -11.75
CA GLU A 77 8.81 -14.76 -11.71
C GLU A 77 10.21 -15.11 -12.24
N LYS A 78 10.58 -14.56 -13.42
CA LYS A 78 11.84 -14.94 -14.11
C LYS A 78 13.06 -14.27 -13.51
N ASP A 79 12.92 -13.03 -13.04
CA ASP A 79 13.97 -12.22 -12.47
C ASP A 79 13.71 -11.98 -10.97
N ALA A 80 13.14 -12.96 -10.26
CA ALA A 80 12.60 -12.82 -8.91
C ALA A 80 13.60 -12.18 -7.92
N GLU A 81 14.86 -12.62 -7.93
CA GLU A 81 15.92 -12.09 -7.07
C GLU A 81 16.10 -10.57 -7.23
N TYR A 82 16.06 -10.06 -8.46
CA TYR A 82 16.21 -8.64 -8.75
C TYR A 82 14.90 -7.88 -8.57
N TYR A 83 13.78 -8.49 -8.96
CA TYR A 83 12.46 -7.87 -8.85
C TYR A 83 12.07 -7.62 -7.40
N TRP A 84 12.30 -8.58 -6.49
CA TRP A 84 11.91 -8.51 -5.08
C TRP A 84 12.96 -7.86 -4.17
N ASN A 85 14.07 -7.38 -4.73
CA ASN A 85 15.15 -6.73 -3.97
C ASN A 85 14.76 -5.28 -3.56
N TRP A 86 13.76 -5.16 -2.70
CA TRP A 86 13.31 -3.90 -2.13
C TRP A 86 12.63 -4.15 -0.77
N SER A 87 12.42 -3.09 -0.01
CA SER A 87 11.81 -3.11 1.30
C SER A 87 10.76 -1.98 1.44
N PHE A 88 10.20 -1.82 2.61
CA PHE A 88 9.33 -0.68 2.93
C PHE A 88 10.07 0.68 2.79
N ALA A 89 11.39 0.68 2.81
CA ALA A 89 12.19 1.88 2.62
C ALA A 89 12.02 2.47 1.21
N GLU A 90 12.10 1.61 0.18
CA GLU A 90 11.85 2.00 -1.20
C GLU A 90 10.38 2.39 -1.42
N MET A 91 9.45 1.76 -0.73
CA MET A 91 8.03 2.14 -0.77
C MET A 91 7.83 3.56 -0.21
N GLY A 92 8.46 3.87 0.95
CA GLY A 92 8.39 5.20 1.57
C GLY A 92 9.10 6.29 0.78
N THR A 93 10.22 5.97 0.12
CA THR A 93 11.03 6.97 -0.59
C THR A 93 10.72 7.12 -2.09
N HIS A 94 10.04 6.15 -2.69
CA HIS A 94 9.73 6.15 -4.12
C HIS A 94 8.25 5.99 -4.41
N ASP A 95 7.57 4.99 -3.81
CA ASP A 95 6.17 4.66 -4.16
C ASP A 95 5.21 5.75 -3.68
N ILE A 96 5.24 6.09 -2.40
CA ILE A 96 4.41 7.17 -1.84
C ILE A 96 4.66 8.49 -2.57
N PRO A 97 5.92 8.95 -2.75
CA PRO A 97 6.20 10.16 -3.53
C PRO A 97 5.66 10.13 -4.96
N ALA A 98 5.74 8.99 -5.64
CA ALA A 98 5.21 8.86 -7.00
C ALA A 98 3.68 8.96 -7.03
N MET A 99 2.99 8.31 -6.06
CA MET A 99 1.53 8.39 -5.92
C MET A 99 1.08 9.83 -5.61
N LEU A 100 1.73 10.51 -4.68
CA LEU A 100 1.42 11.89 -4.33
C LEU A 100 1.60 12.85 -5.52
N LYS A 101 2.67 12.67 -6.30
CA LYS A 101 2.90 13.45 -7.54
C LYS A 101 1.80 13.20 -8.56
N LEU A 102 1.41 11.94 -8.77
CA LEU A 102 0.37 11.58 -9.73
C LEU A 102 -0.99 12.15 -9.32
N ILE A 103 -1.37 12.04 -8.04
CA ILE A 103 -2.61 12.61 -7.52
C ILE A 103 -2.62 14.13 -7.77
N LYS A 104 -1.56 14.82 -7.36
CA LYS A 104 -1.46 16.27 -7.53
C LYS A 104 -1.55 16.68 -9.00
N TYR A 105 -0.83 15.97 -9.89
CA TYR A 105 -0.90 16.21 -11.33
C TYR A 105 -2.33 16.01 -11.87
N THR A 106 -2.99 14.91 -11.49
CA THR A 106 -4.34 14.60 -11.97
C THR A 106 -5.35 15.66 -11.52
N ILE A 107 -5.29 16.05 -10.25
CA ILE A 107 -6.18 17.10 -9.71
C ILE A 107 -6.00 18.41 -10.48
N GLN A 108 -4.77 18.78 -10.81
CA GLN A 108 -4.49 20.00 -11.58
C GLN A 108 -5.03 19.95 -13.02
N GLN A 109 -5.17 18.76 -13.60
CA GLN A 109 -5.76 18.58 -14.93
C GLN A 109 -7.30 18.55 -14.90
N ASP A 110 -7.89 18.09 -13.78
CA ASP A 110 -9.34 18.01 -13.61
C ASP A 110 -10.02 19.36 -13.36
N VAL A 111 -9.25 20.42 -13.14
CA VAL A 111 -9.78 21.77 -12.88
C VAL A 111 -10.21 22.41 -14.19
N GLU A 112 -11.45 22.20 -14.61
CA GLU A 112 -12.11 22.96 -15.68
C GLU A 112 -12.59 24.33 -15.19
N ASP A 113 -12.88 24.48 -13.90
CA ASP A 113 -13.35 25.73 -13.28
C ASP A 113 -12.29 26.33 -12.35
N PRO A 114 -11.71 27.49 -12.67
CA PRO A 114 -10.71 28.17 -11.85
C PRO A 114 -11.24 28.64 -10.49
N HIS A 115 -12.56 28.59 -10.26
CA HIS A 115 -13.18 28.92 -8.97
C HIS A 115 -13.28 27.72 -8.02
N ILE A 116 -12.95 26.50 -8.49
CA ILE A 116 -12.88 25.33 -7.62
C ILE A 116 -11.57 25.39 -6.84
N LEU A 117 -11.66 25.68 -5.56
CA LEU A 117 -10.54 25.62 -4.62
C LEU A 117 -10.22 24.17 -4.30
N HIS A 118 -9.44 23.53 -5.17
CA HIS A 118 -8.77 22.29 -4.79
C HIS A 118 -7.68 22.63 -3.77
N THR A 119 -7.69 21.94 -2.65
CA THR A 119 -6.57 22.05 -1.73
C THR A 119 -5.39 21.33 -2.37
N ASP A 120 -4.32 22.05 -2.65
CA ASP A 120 -3.11 21.52 -3.30
C ASP A 120 -2.43 20.37 -2.54
N LYS A 121 -2.89 20.06 -1.33
CA LYS A 121 -2.28 19.11 -0.43
C LYS A 121 -3.22 17.96 -0.11
N ILE A 122 -2.64 16.77 0.00
CA ILE A 122 -3.31 15.49 0.14
C ILE A 122 -3.30 15.10 1.62
N VAL A 123 -4.39 14.56 2.14
CA VAL A 123 -4.42 13.85 3.42
C VAL A 123 -4.00 12.41 3.17
N TYR A 124 -3.07 11.93 3.96
CA TYR A 124 -2.60 10.54 3.90
C TYR A 124 -3.23 9.72 5.02
N ILE A 125 -3.74 8.54 4.70
CA ILE A 125 -4.21 7.56 5.68
C ILE A 125 -3.42 6.27 5.44
N GLY A 126 -2.59 5.89 6.40
CA GLY A 126 -1.79 4.66 6.32
C GLY A 126 -2.17 3.69 7.41
N TYR A 127 -2.28 2.41 7.08
CA TYR A 127 -2.50 1.34 8.02
C TYR A 127 -1.28 0.41 8.05
N ASP A 128 -0.87 -0.01 9.26
CA ASP A 128 0.23 -0.96 9.49
C ASP A 128 1.50 -0.57 8.71
N GLN A 129 1.95 -1.36 7.73
CA GLN A 129 3.11 -1.05 6.89
C GLN A 129 2.93 0.27 6.13
N GLY A 130 1.74 0.56 5.59
CA GLY A 130 1.49 1.83 4.89
C GLY A 130 1.71 3.05 5.80
N ALA A 131 1.44 2.93 7.11
CA ALA A 131 1.78 3.96 8.09
C ALA A 131 3.29 4.05 8.34
N THR A 132 3.98 2.91 8.41
CA THR A 132 5.44 2.81 8.62
C THR A 132 6.21 3.39 7.43
N GLU A 133 5.78 3.13 6.22
CA GLU A 133 6.38 3.66 4.99
C GLU A 133 6.39 5.18 4.96
N LEU A 134 5.27 5.82 5.31
CA LEU A 134 5.25 7.28 5.38
C LEU A 134 6.20 7.81 6.46
N LEU A 135 6.24 7.20 7.64
CA LEU A 135 7.17 7.61 8.71
C LEU A 135 8.61 7.48 8.26
N TYR A 136 8.96 6.39 7.55
CA TYR A 136 10.28 6.24 6.98
C TYR A 136 10.58 7.33 5.94
N GLY A 137 9.68 7.55 5.00
CA GLY A 137 9.81 8.61 4.00
C GLY A 137 9.98 10.00 4.61
N LEU A 138 9.22 10.32 5.66
CA LEU A 138 9.33 11.59 6.40
C LEU A 138 10.67 11.74 7.11
N SER A 139 11.27 10.62 7.57
CA SER A 139 12.57 10.65 8.26
C SER A 139 13.76 10.71 7.31
N TYR A 140 13.60 10.22 6.08
CA TYR A 140 14.68 10.06 5.11
C TYR A 140 14.72 11.14 4.04
N MET A 141 13.56 11.60 3.57
CA MET A 141 13.46 12.60 2.51
C MET A 141 13.58 14.03 3.07
N GLU A 142 13.95 14.97 2.19
CA GLU A 142 13.96 16.37 2.56
C GLU A 142 12.58 16.84 3.03
N ASP A 143 12.56 17.57 4.13
CA ASP A 143 11.36 18.15 4.75
C ASP A 143 10.45 18.90 3.76
N SER A 144 11.04 19.55 2.75
CA SER A 144 10.34 20.33 1.74
C SER A 144 9.38 19.50 0.90
N PHE A 145 9.75 18.22 0.58
CA PHE A 145 8.92 17.38 -0.27
C PHE A 145 7.54 17.16 0.35
N TYR A 146 7.49 16.52 1.51
CA TYR A 146 6.21 16.18 2.13
C TYR A 146 5.41 17.40 2.56
N LYS A 147 6.06 18.48 2.99
CA LYS A 147 5.40 19.78 3.26
C LYS A 147 4.66 20.34 2.05
N ASN A 148 5.14 20.06 0.83
CA ASN A 148 4.50 20.53 -0.40
C ASN A 148 3.35 19.64 -0.88
N TYR A 149 3.31 18.37 -0.45
CA TYR A 149 2.31 17.41 -0.91
C TYR A 149 1.28 17.04 0.15
N LEU A 150 1.67 16.97 1.43
CA LEU A 150 0.78 16.55 2.50
C LEU A 150 0.17 17.73 3.25
N ARG A 151 -1.14 17.63 3.51
CA ARG A 151 -1.87 18.46 4.46
C ARG A 151 -1.74 17.90 5.88
N GLY A 152 -1.74 16.58 6.00
CA GLY A 152 -1.63 15.84 7.24
C GLY A 152 -1.66 14.35 6.99
N ALA A 153 -1.44 13.58 8.04
CA ALA A 153 -1.48 12.13 7.97
C ALA A 153 -2.21 11.53 9.17
N ILE A 154 -2.95 10.47 8.92
CA ILE A 154 -3.57 9.58 9.91
C ILE A 154 -2.84 8.24 9.80
N LEU A 155 -2.13 7.87 10.85
CA LEU A 155 -1.31 6.66 10.90
C LEU A 155 -1.92 5.68 11.88
N MET A 156 -2.45 4.58 11.35
CA MET A 156 -3.11 3.55 12.11
C MET A 156 -2.16 2.36 12.31
N ALA A 157 -1.92 2.00 13.56
CA ALA A 157 -1.07 0.86 13.94
C ALA A 157 0.32 0.82 13.26
N PRO A 158 1.11 1.92 13.21
CA PRO A 158 2.41 1.91 12.57
C PRO A 158 3.39 0.99 13.29
N CYS A 159 4.12 0.16 12.55
CA CYS A 159 5.20 -0.65 13.11
C CYS A 159 6.50 0.17 13.07
N THR A 160 6.82 0.89 14.15
CA THR A 160 7.96 1.82 14.21
C THR A 160 9.19 1.24 14.90
N LYS A 161 9.05 0.10 15.57
CA LYS A 161 10.13 -0.51 16.34
C LYS A 161 10.04 -2.04 16.29
N MET A 162 10.95 -2.65 15.55
CA MET A 162 11.01 -4.11 15.38
C MET A 162 11.79 -4.83 16.50
N ASN A 163 12.55 -4.11 17.31
CA ASN A 163 13.41 -4.71 18.36
C ASN A 163 12.62 -5.43 19.48
N ILE A 164 11.32 -5.19 19.58
CA ILE A 164 10.45 -5.91 20.54
C ILE A 164 10.35 -7.40 20.19
N LEU A 165 10.59 -7.73 18.92
CA LEU A 165 10.56 -9.11 18.44
C LEU A 165 11.90 -9.84 18.64
N GLU A 166 13.02 -9.11 18.84
CA GLU A 166 14.31 -9.71 19.13
C GLU A 166 14.22 -10.50 20.44
N GLY A 167 14.51 -11.79 20.36
CA GLY A 167 14.40 -12.72 21.50
C GLY A 167 13.03 -13.39 21.66
N THR A 168 12.03 -13.05 20.84
CA THR A 168 10.79 -13.83 20.77
C THR A 168 10.94 -15.04 19.85
N ILE A 169 10.22 -16.10 20.17
CA ILE A 169 10.15 -17.30 19.31
C ILE A 169 9.70 -16.90 17.89
N GLY A 170 8.80 -15.93 17.78
CA GLY A 170 8.31 -15.42 16.48
C GLY A 170 9.39 -14.78 15.62
N TYR A 171 10.34 -14.04 16.22
CA TYR A 171 11.45 -13.41 15.48
C TYR A 171 12.41 -14.45 14.90
N HIS A 172 12.83 -15.42 15.73
CA HIS A 172 13.69 -16.51 15.27
C HIS A 172 13.01 -17.37 14.21
N TYR A 173 11.73 -17.62 14.39
CA TYR A 173 10.92 -18.37 13.44
C TYR A 173 10.78 -17.64 12.08
N TYR A 174 10.54 -16.32 12.10
CA TYR A 174 10.41 -15.52 10.89
C TYR A 174 11.72 -15.46 10.08
N ASN A 175 12.87 -15.28 10.76
CA ASN A 175 14.17 -15.30 10.10
C ASN A 175 14.51 -16.68 9.52
N ASP A 176 14.29 -17.74 10.31
CA ASP A 176 14.50 -19.13 9.84
C ASP A 176 13.58 -19.49 8.66
N LEU A 177 12.35 -18.96 8.63
CA LEU A 177 11.43 -19.12 7.51
C LEU A 177 11.92 -18.38 6.26
N ASN A 178 12.38 -17.13 6.40
CA ASN A 178 12.91 -16.36 5.27
C ASN A 178 14.14 -17.05 4.68
N ASP A 179 15.10 -17.47 5.50
CA ASP A 179 16.28 -18.19 5.05
C ASP A 179 15.91 -19.49 4.29
N LYS A 180 14.88 -20.19 4.76
CA LYS A 180 14.39 -21.39 4.09
C LYS A 180 13.65 -21.09 2.79
N LEU A 181 12.87 -20.03 2.72
CA LEU A 181 12.20 -19.58 1.50
C LEU A 181 13.22 -19.14 0.45
N ASP A 182 14.25 -18.40 0.85
CA ASP A 182 15.35 -18.02 -0.04
C ASP A 182 16.14 -19.23 -0.56
N MET A 183 16.39 -20.23 0.28
CA MET A 183 17.07 -21.48 -0.13
C MET A 183 16.30 -22.27 -1.23
N ILE A 184 14.98 -22.16 -1.26
CA ILE A 184 14.13 -22.77 -2.31
C ILE A 184 13.76 -21.80 -3.44
N GLY A 185 14.38 -20.61 -3.47
CA GLY A 185 14.18 -19.61 -4.52
C GLY A 185 12.84 -18.88 -4.45
N LEU A 186 12.18 -18.86 -3.29
CA LEU A 186 10.92 -18.19 -3.09
C LEU A 186 11.14 -16.78 -2.52
N HIS A 187 11.34 -15.81 -3.41
CA HIS A 187 11.58 -14.42 -3.05
C HIS A 187 10.29 -13.57 -2.94
N GLY A 188 9.12 -14.16 -3.25
CA GLY A 188 7.83 -13.48 -3.15
C GLY A 188 6.66 -14.46 -3.06
N LEU A 189 5.62 -14.07 -2.33
CA LEU A 189 4.43 -14.91 -2.10
C LEU A 189 3.35 -14.77 -3.19
N HIS A 190 3.54 -13.88 -4.17
CA HIS A 190 2.59 -13.66 -5.25
C HIS A 190 2.67 -14.78 -6.32
N GLY A 191 1.51 -15.28 -6.71
CA GLY A 191 1.41 -16.35 -7.71
C GLY A 191 1.54 -17.76 -7.14
N LEU A 192 1.82 -17.91 -5.85
CA LEU A 192 1.81 -19.21 -5.20
C LEU A 192 0.37 -19.74 -5.14
N ASN A 193 0.13 -20.84 -5.82
CA ASN A 193 -1.04 -21.64 -5.54
C ASN A 193 -0.86 -22.26 -4.14
N TRP A 194 -1.55 -21.73 -3.15
CA TRP A 194 -1.44 -22.18 -1.76
C TRP A 194 -1.65 -23.69 -1.60
N GLU A 195 -2.53 -24.29 -2.39
CA GLU A 195 -2.80 -25.74 -2.39
C GLU A 195 -1.61 -26.56 -2.88
N GLN A 196 -0.80 -26.01 -3.79
CA GLN A 196 0.43 -26.66 -4.25
C GLN A 196 1.58 -26.44 -3.27
N PHE A 197 1.62 -25.28 -2.63
CA PHE A 197 2.69 -24.89 -1.72
C PHE A 197 2.50 -25.41 -0.29
N LYS A 198 1.26 -25.57 0.15
CA LYS A 198 0.91 -26.05 1.50
C LYS A 198 1.64 -27.33 1.92
N PRO A 199 1.76 -28.39 1.10
CA PRO A 199 2.50 -29.60 1.49
C PRO A 199 3.98 -29.37 1.76
N GLU A 200 4.63 -28.50 0.98
CA GLU A 200 6.06 -28.21 1.13
C GLU A 200 6.33 -27.33 2.35
N VAL A 201 5.53 -26.30 2.54
CA VAL A 201 5.59 -25.45 3.72
C VAL A 201 5.27 -26.26 4.98
N CYS A 202 4.25 -27.10 4.96
CA CYS A 202 3.86 -27.92 6.10
C CYS A 202 4.87 -29.02 6.40
N ALA A 203 5.63 -29.49 5.43
CA ALA A 203 6.73 -30.44 5.66
C ALA A 203 7.91 -29.80 6.42
N HIS A 204 8.10 -28.49 6.26
CA HIS A 204 9.18 -27.73 6.91
C HIS A 204 8.73 -27.00 8.16
N LEU A 205 7.48 -26.57 8.22
CA LEU A 205 6.86 -26.01 9.41
C LEU A 205 6.36 -27.13 10.30
N ALA A 206 6.65 -27.05 11.59
CA ALA A 206 6.12 -28.02 12.54
C ALA A 206 4.63 -28.26 12.34
N LYS A 207 4.18 -29.52 12.31
CA LYS A 207 2.80 -29.97 12.03
C LYS A 207 1.68 -29.19 12.77
N GLN A 208 2.01 -28.52 13.85
CA GLN A 208 1.09 -27.73 14.68
C GLN A 208 0.38 -26.57 13.97
N TRP A 209 0.82 -26.16 12.80
CA TRP A 209 0.28 -24.96 12.09
C TRP A 209 -0.48 -25.31 10.81
N CYS A 210 -0.55 -26.60 10.46
CA CYS A 210 -1.14 -27.04 9.20
C CYS A 210 -2.37 -27.96 9.37
N GLU A 211 -2.76 -28.26 10.59
CA GLU A 211 -4.04 -28.88 10.96
C GLU A 211 -5.07 -27.79 11.31
#